data_05768aa122a430588880a23d3c4d4d45
#
_entry.id   05768aa122a430588880a23d3c4d4d45
#
_cell.length_a   1.000
_cell.length_b   1.000
_cell.length_c   1.000
_cell.angle_alpha   90.00
_cell.angle_beta   90.00
_cell.angle_gamma   90.00
#
_symmetry.space_group_name_H-M   'P 1'
#
loop_
_entity.id
_entity.type
_entity.pdbx_description
1 polymer ?
#
loop_
_entity_poly.entity_id
_entity_poly.type
_entity_poly.pdbx_seq_one_letter_code
_entity_poly.pdbx_strand_id
1 'polypeptide(L)'
;MKKILILIISIFLFNNVYGADLEIFQFNNEELDNLRVRKIRGAKNLTNYSLGNNEKGNFLRAEVEDGGSGLGKEVLVDLNKTPFLNITWKVEKDLSGINEKTKKGHDFAARFFVVKKTGLT
;
A
#
# COMPACT_ATOMS: atom_id res chain seq x y z
N MET A 1 -38.41 39.90 42.30
CA MET A 1 -37.12 39.85 41.58
C MET A 1 -36.98 38.50 40.89
N LYS A 2 -37.07 38.47 39.58
CA LYS A 2 -36.93 37.24 38.78
C LYS A 2 -35.46 36.97 38.54
N LYS A 3 -34.93 35.87 39.09
CA LYS A 3 -33.58 35.41 38.79
C LYS A 3 -33.61 34.73 37.42
N ILE A 4 -32.96 35.34 36.44
CA ILE A 4 -32.75 34.74 35.12
C ILE A 4 -31.54 33.80 35.25
N LEU A 5 -31.81 32.49 35.17
CA LEU A 5 -30.80 31.46 35.11
C LEU A 5 -30.33 31.34 33.64
N ILE A 6 -29.17 31.92 33.33
CA ILE A 6 -28.56 31.76 32.03
C ILE A 6 -27.87 30.40 31.99
N LEU A 7 -28.48 29.44 31.32
CA LEU A 7 -27.90 28.13 31.04
C LEU A 7 -26.94 28.28 29.86
N ILE A 8 -25.66 28.40 30.16
CA ILE A 8 -24.63 28.37 29.12
C ILE A 8 -24.44 26.91 28.68
N ILE A 9 -25.14 26.54 27.60
CA ILE A 9 -24.89 25.27 26.92
C ILE A 9 -23.56 25.45 26.12
N SER A 10 -22.47 25.00 26.69
CA SER A 10 -21.22 24.89 25.93
C SER A 10 -21.39 23.71 24.98
N ILE A 11 -21.71 24.01 23.73
CA ILE A 11 -21.69 23.04 22.64
C ILE A 11 -20.22 22.76 22.36
N PHE A 12 -19.70 21.67 22.94
CA PHE A 12 -18.46 21.09 22.51
C PHE A 12 -18.69 20.54 21.09
N LEU A 13 -18.39 21.34 20.09
CA LEU A 13 -18.22 20.88 18.73
C LEU A 13 -16.98 19.98 18.75
N PHE A 14 -17.19 18.69 18.93
CA PHE A 14 -16.19 17.70 18.59
C PHE A 14 -16.01 17.78 17.06
N ASN A 15 -15.06 18.60 16.63
CA ASN A 15 -14.55 18.50 15.28
C ASN A 15 -13.86 17.14 15.22
N ASN A 16 -14.57 16.12 14.73
CA ASN A 16 -13.94 14.91 14.25
C ASN A 16 -13.09 15.33 13.07
N VAL A 17 -11.81 15.56 13.33
CA VAL A 17 -10.81 15.69 12.28
C VAL A 17 -10.65 14.28 11.71
N TYR A 18 -11.52 13.93 10.77
CA TYR A 18 -11.29 12.78 9.92
C TYR A 18 -10.06 13.14 9.09
N GLY A 19 -8.93 12.51 9.39
CA GLY A 19 -7.79 12.56 8.52
C GLY A 19 -8.25 12.11 7.13
N ALA A 20 -7.87 12.86 6.08
CA ALA A 20 -8.19 12.47 4.73
C ALA A 20 -7.40 11.19 4.40
N ASP A 21 -8.07 10.06 4.30
CA ASP A 21 -7.47 8.83 3.81
C ASP A 21 -7.40 8.87 2.29
N LEU A 22 -6.23 8.58 1.75
CA LEU A 22 -6.00 8.41 0.32
C LEU A 22 -5.81 6.93 0.02
N GLU A 23 -6.78 6.32 -0.64
CA GLU A 23 -6.64 4.96 -1.13
C GLU A 23 -5.70 4.93 -2.34
N ILE A 24 -4.54 4.30 -2.19
CA ILE A 24 -3.53 4.24 -3.24
C ILE A 24 -3.85 3.13 -4.24
N PHE A 25 -4.32 1.97 -3.77
CA PHE A 25 -4.68 0.82 -4.59
C PHE A 25 -6.08 0.33 -4.25
N GLN A 26 -6.94 0.24 -5.26
CA GLN A 26 -8.30 -0.29 -5.15
C GLN A 26 -8.39 -1.77 -5.51
N PHE A 27 -7.36 -2.30 -6.17
CA PHE A 27 -7.28 -3.68 -6.64
C PHE A 27 -8.51 -4.12 -7.46
N ASN A 28 -8.80 -3.35 -8.50
CA ASN A 28 -9.82 -3.66 -9.50
C ASN A 28 -9.18 -3.90 -10.88
N ASN A 29 -9.97 -4.38 -11.84
CA ASN A 29 -9.47 -4.72 -13.17
C ASN A 29 -8.93 -3.50 -13.92
N GLU A 30 -9.62 -2.37 -13.87
CA GLU A 30 -9.20 -1.14 -14.55
C GLU A 30 -7.83 -0.66 -14.01
N GLU A 31 -7.64 -0.73 -12.70
CA GLU A 31 -6.36 -0.38 -12.09
C GLU A 31 -5.26 -1.35 -12.49
N LEU A 32 -5.52 -2.66 -12.47
CA LEU A 32 -4.53 -3.68 -12.82
C LEU A 32 -4.02 -3.50 -14.25
N ASP A 33 -4.90 -3.20 -15.19
CA ASP A 33 -4.56 -2.96 -16.60
C ASP A 33 -3.68 -1.71 -16.79
N ASN A 34 -3.78 -0.75 -15.90
CA ASN A 34 -3.02 0.49 -15.92
C ASN A 34 -1.71 0.46 -15.11
N LEU A 35 -1.47 -0.59 -14.34
CA LEU A 35 -0.24 -0.74 -13.58
C LEU A 35 0.94 -1.13 -14.48
N ARG A 36 2.11 -0.60 -14.14
CA ARG A 36 3.35 -0.88 -14.88
C ARG A 36 4.07 -2.08 -14.28
N VAL A 37 4.16 -3.16 -15.05
CA VAL A 37 4.97 -4.32 -14.70
C VAL A 37 6.38 -4.15 -15.25
N ARG A 38 7.39 -4.29 -14.40
CA ARG A 38 8.81 -4.25 -14.79
C ARG A 38 9.51 -5.51 -14.37
N LYS A 39 10.11 -6.20 -15.34
CA LYS A 39 10.95 -7.37 -15.08
C LYS A 39 12.17 -6.98 -14.25
N ILE A 40 12.48 -7.77 -13.23
CA ILE A 40 13.72 -7.63 -12.47
C ILE A 40 14.88 -8.16 -13.31
N ARG A 41 15.99 -7.45 -13.29
CA ARG A 41 17.19 -7.87 -14.03
C ARG A 41 17.65 -9.25 -13.55
N GLY A 42 17.84 -10.18 -14.48
CA GLY A 42 18.26 -11.55 -14.20
C GLY A 42 17.12 -12.51 -13.85
N ALA A 43 15.90 -12.03 -13.68
CA ALA A 43 14.75 -12.90 -13.48
C ALA A 43 14.44 -13.67 -14.78
N LYS A 44 14.16 -14.98 -14.67
CA LYS A 44 13.76 -15.79 -15.82
C LYS A 44 12.31 -15.52 -16.20
N ASN A 45 11.43 -15.56 -15.23
CA ASN A 45 10.00 -15.39 -15.42
C ASN A 45 9.49 -14.07 -14.82
N LEU A 46 8.37 -13.58 -15.30
CA LEU A 46 7.62 -12.50 -14.68
C LEU A 46 6.75 -13.06 -13.56
N THR A 47 6.44 -12.23 -12.59
CA THR A 47 5.39 -12.49 -11.61
C THR A 47 4.03 -12.44 -12.32
N ASN A 48 3.20 -13.43 -12.06
CA ASN A 48 1.80 -13.41 -12.45
C ASN A 48 0.99 -12.66 -11.39
N TYR A 49 0.33 -11.58 -11.82
CA TYR A 49 -0.51 -10.77 -10.95
C TYR A 49 -1.98 -11.04 -11.28
N SER A 50 -2.76 -11.31 -10.25
CA SER A 50 -4.20 -11.52 -10.35
C SER A 50 -4.95 -10.85 -9.21
N LEU A 51 -6.22 -10.61 -9.41
CA LEU A 51 -7.08 -10.02 -8.39
C LEU A 51 -7.80 -11.11 -7.61
N GLY A 52 -7.99 -10.88 -6.33
CA GLY A 52 -8.82 -11.70 -5.47
C GLY A 52 -9.68 -10.83 -4.57
N ASN A 53 -10.63 -11.46 -3.91
CA ASN A 53 -11.52 -10.84 -2.94
C ASN A 53 -11.71 -11.77 -1.74
N ASN A 54 -11.80 -11.19 -0.55
CA ASN A 54 -12.13 -11.90 0.68
C ASN A 54 -12.93 -10.98 1.63
N GLU A 55 -13.16 -11.41 2.83
CA GLU A 55 -13.91 -10.65 3.86
C GLU A 55 -13.33 -9.25 4.16
N LYS A 56 -12.04 -9.04 3.88
CA LYS A 56 -11.34 -7.76 4.07
C LYS A 56 -11.36 -6.87 2.83
N GLY A 57 -11.92 -7.34 1.72
CA GLY A 57 -12.01 -6.62 0.46
C GLY A 57 -11.14 -7.21 -0.65
N ASN A 58 -10.88 -6.40 -1.66
CA ASN A 58 -10.06 -6.76 -2.81
C ASN A 58 -8.57 -6.81 -2.44
N PHE A 59 -7.85 -7.70 -3.07
CA PHE A 59 -6.40 -7.80 -2.94
C PHE A 59 -5.73 -8.17 -4.26
N LEU A 60 -4.45 -7.84 -4.37
CA LEU A 60 -3.60 -8.30 -5.45
C LEU A 60 -2.85 -9.55 -5.01
N ARG A 61 -2.96 -10.61 -5.79
CA ARG A 61 -2.17 -11.82 -5.65
C ARG A 61 -0.97 -11.76 -6.59
N ALA A 62 0.20 -12.08 -6.10
CA ALA A 62 1.43 -12.16 -6.86
C ALA A 62 1.98 -13.59 -6.75
N GLU A 63 2.11 -14.27 -7.87
CA GLU A 63 2.62 -15.63 -7.95
C GLU A 63 3.80 -15.66 -8.91
N VAL A 64 4.91 -16.24 -8.47
CA VAL A 64 6.12 -16.34 -9.29
C VAL A 64 6.83 -17.66 -9.07
N GLU A 65 7.35 -18.23 -10.16
CA GLU A 65 8.22 -19.38 -10.15
C GLU A 65 9.51 -19.04 -10.92
N ASP A 66 10.63 -19.15 -10.24
CA ASP A 66 11.98 -18.87 -10.76
C ASP A 66 12.08 -17.52 -11.50
N GLY A 67 11.63 -16.46 -10.85
CA GLY A 67 11.59 -15.15 -11.46
C GLY A 67 11.22 -14.01 -10.53
N GLY A 68 10.72 -12.94 -11.10
CA GLY A 68 10.25 -11.77 -10.36
C GLY A 68 10.01 -10.57 -11.25
N SER A 69 9.10 -9.72 -10.80
CA SER A 69 8.85 -8.43 -11.41
C SER A 69 8.39 -7.41 -10.37
N GLY A 70 8.57 -6.13 -10.67
CA GLY A 70 7.97 -5.04 -9.93
C GLY A 70 6.65 -4.61 -10.54
N LEU A 71 5.72 -4.22 -9.70
CA LEU A 71 4.46 -3.61 -10.08
C LEU A 71 4.33 -2.26 -9.37
N GLY A 72 3.91 -1.22 -10.07
CA GLY A 72 3.79 0.09 -9.46
C GLY A 72 3.07 1.13 -10.29
N LYS A 73 2.71 2.20 -9.62
CA LYS A 73 2.13 3.41 -10.21
C LYS A 73 2.70 4.67 -9.55
N GLU A 74 2.57 5.79 -10.24
CA GLU A 74 2.86 7.10 -9.67
C GLU A 74 1.60 7.66 -9.04
N VAL A 75 1.74 8.23 -7.84
CA VAL A 75 0.63 8.84 -7.10
C VAL A 75 1.11 10.17 -6.54
N LEU A 76 0.28 11.21 -6.66
CA LEU A 76 0.52 12.47 -5.98
C LEU A 76 0.01 12.38 -4.55
N VAL A 77 0.90 12.56 -3.58
CA VAL A 77 0.59 12.49 -2.16
C VAL A 77 1.04 13.79 -1.48
N ASP A 78 0.13 14.42 -0.76
CA ASP A 78 0.45 15.53 0.14
C ASP A 78 0.82 14.96 1.51
N LEU A 79 2.11 14.88 1.80
CA LEU A 79 2.62 14.32 3.06
C LEU A 79 2.25 15.14 4.30
N ASN A 80 1.76 16.38 4.14
CA ASN A 80 1.25 17.15 5.26
C ASN A 80 -0.16 16.70 5.68
N LYS A 81 -0.91 16.10 4.75
CA LYS A 81 -2.26 15.59 4.99
C LYS A 81 -2.29 14.08 5.26
N THR A 82 -1.47 13.32 4.54
CA THR A 82 -1.41 11.86 4.61
C THR A 82 0.04 11.39 4.81
N PRO A 83 0.63 11.60 5.99
CA PRO A 83 2.05 11.30 6.25
C PRO A 83 2.33 9.80 6.48
N PHE A 84 1.30 8.99 6.68
CA PHE A 84 1.44 7.57 6.97
C PHE A 84 1.02 6.71 5.78
N LEU A 85 1.77 5.65 5.53
CA LEU A 85 1.42 4.62 4.56
C LEU A 85 1.04 3.33 5.31
N ASN A 86 -0.21 2.89 5.12
CA ASN A 86 -0.70 1.64 5.68
C ASN A 86 -0.66 0.55 4.60
N ILE A 87 -0.04 -0.56 4.90
CA ILE A 87 0.07 -1.71 4.01
C ILE A 87 -0.37 -2.95 4.75
N THR A 88 -1.30 -3.69 4.17
CA THR A 88 -1.69 -5.01 4.65
C THR A 88 -1.25 -6.06 3.63
N TRP A 89 -0.51 -7.07 4.06
CA TRP A 89 0.02 -8.10 3.19
C TRP A 89 0.09 -9.45 3.88
N LYS A 90 0.18 -10.50 3.09
CA LYS A 90 0.33 -11.88 3.54
C LYS A 90 1.28 -12.60 2.61
N VAL A 91 2.15 -13.42 3.16
CA VAL A 91 2.96 -14.39 2.39
C VAL A 91 2.33 -15.75 2.59
N GLU A 92 1.87 -16.38 1.51
CA GLU A 92 1.28 -17.73 1.56
C GLU A 92 2.34 -18.82 1.45
N LYS A 93 3.37 -18.56 0.64
CA LYS A 93 4.51 -19.47 0.46
C LYS A 93 5.78 -18.66 0.44
N ASP A 94 6.63 -18.89 1.41
CA ASP A 94 7.92 -18.24 1.50
C ASP A 94 9.01 -19.00 0.72
N LEU A 95 10.14 -18.32 0.51
CA LEU A 95 11.32 -18.92 -0.10
C LEU A 95 11.96 -19.93 0.85
N SER A 96 12.01 -21.19 0.46
CA SER A 96 12.58 -22.25 1.30
C SER A 96 14.08 -22.42 1.02
N GLY A 97 14.84 -22.81 2.06
CA GLY A 97 16.26 -23.16 1.94
C GLY A 97 17.20 -21.99 1.74
N ILE A 98 16.75 -20.76 1.93
CA ILE A 98 17.55 -19.55 1.81
C ILE A 98 18.03 -19.10 3.19
N ASN A 99 19.32 -18.86 3.31
CA ASN A 99 19.90 -18.21 4.49
C ASN A 99 19.95 -16.70 4.27
N GLU A 100 18.92 -15.99 4.74
CA GLU A 100 18.76 -14.54 4.60
C GLU A 100 19.89 -13.72 5.24
N LYS A 101 20.67 -14.30 6.13
CA LYS A 101 21.82 -13.65 6.78
C LYS A 101 23.05 -13.55 5.86
N THR A 102 23.02 -14.17 4.70
CA THR A 102 24.10 -14.14 3.72
C THR A 102 23.73 -13.28 2.52
N LYS A 103 24.74 -12.65 1.89
CA LYS A 103 24.52 -11.88 0.66
C LYS A 103 23.90 -12.72 -0.47
N LYS A 104 24.23 -14.01 -0.55
CA LYS A 104 23.70 -14.94 -1.57
C LYS A 104 22.23 -15.30 -1.31
N GLY A 105 21.82 -15.36 -0.05
CA GLY A 105 20.46 -15.66 0.36
C GLY A 105 19.63 -14.41 0.71
N HIS A 106 20.12 -13.21 0.39
CA HIS A 106 19.44 -11.96 0.68
C HIS A 106 18.34 -11.69 -0.36
N ASP A 107 17.37 -12.59 -0.39
CA ASP A 107 16.19 -12.52 -1.22
C ASP A 107 14.92 -12.52 -0.35
N PHE A 108 13.79 -12.12 -0.92
CA PHE A 108 12.53 -11.97 -0.17
C PHE A 108 11.37 -12.35 -1.07
N ALA A 109 10.33 -12.94 -0.49
CA ALA A 109 9.09 -13.27 -1.19
C ALA A 109 8.40 -12.03 -1.77
N ALA A 110 8.45 -10.90 -1.04
CA ALA A 110 7.92 -9.62 -1.52
C ALA A 110 8.66 -8.43 -0.88
N ARG A 111 8.67 -7.30 -1.56
CA ARG A 111 9.18 -6.02 -1.05
C ARG A 111 8.28 -4.88 -1.47
N PHE A 112 8.15 -3.88 -0.61
CA PHE A 112 7.54 -2.61 -0.93
C PHE A 112 8.58 -1.51 -1.05
N PHE A 113 8.41 -0.68 -2.09
CA PHE A 113 9.27 0.48 -2.30
C PHE A 113 8.41 1.73 -2.41
N VAL A 114 8.77 2.75 -1.65
CA VAL A 114 8.28 4.10 -1.83
C VAL A 114 9.40 4.93 -2.42
N VAL A 115 9.17 5.46 -3.61
CA VAL A 115 10.20 6.21 -4.36
C VAL A 115 9.68 7.62 -4.57
N LYS A 116 10.43 8.60 -4.07
CA LYS A 116 10.16 10.00 -4.37
C LYS A 116 10.79 10.36 -5.71
N LYS A 117 9.97 10.85 -6.65
CA LYS A 117 10.47 11.42 -7.89
C LYS A 117 11.01 12.83 -7.60
N THR A 118 12.30 13.00 -7.71
CA THR A 118 12.94 14.32 -7.68
C THR A 118 13.11 14.78 -9.12
N GLY A 119 12.67 16.02 -9.41
CA GLY A 119 12.58 16.55 -10.79
C GLY A 119 13.91 16.87 -11.47
N LEU A 120 14.97 16.15 -11.16
CA LEU A 120 16.25 16.17 -11.86
C LEU A 120 16.37 14.89 -12.68
N THR A 121 16.04 14.97 -13.92
CA THR A 121 16.54 14.10 -14.98
C THR A 121 17.62 14.86 -15.74
#